data_fd1fbc618e258b4c6eb2c82fd029eabd
#
_entry.id   fd1fbc618e258b4c6eb2c82fd029eabd
#
_cell.length_a   1.000
_cell.length_b   1.000
_cell.length_c   1.000
_cell.angle_alpha   90.00
_cell.angle_beta   90.00
_cell.angle_gamma   90.00
#
_symmetry.space_group_name_H-M   'P 1'
#
loop_
_entity.id
_entity.type
_entity.pdbx_description
1 polymer ?
#
loop_
_entity_poly.entity_id
_entity_poly.type
_entity_poly.pdbx_seq_one_letter_code
_entity_poly.pdbx_strand_id
1 'polypeptide(L)'
;EIAQCLVGSEMCIRDSPFKAHIDGPAAQMFDTLGRYSTPLYRVIFANMWCFGWIIDLLGKKSGGEMNALVRTTVAFTQMEGSSARNVIPPEAKMVSNIRLNPADSAASALAYLEKTVNDPAVEITSLESFEPSPVSETGCDAWEKVAAAVANTWPGCIVSPYLMVQCSDSRHYRDLSNHVYRFSAMDLTAEERSTIHGNNERIRLETAAKAVEFYIRLMRQC
;
A
#
# COMPACT_ATOMS: atom_id res chain seq x y z
N GLU A 1 -32.77 -7.18 10.69
CA GLU A 1 -32.08 -6.17 11.54
C GLU A 1 -30.56 -6.38 11.57
N ILE A 2 -30.06 -7.62 11.74
CA ILE A 2 -28.61 -7.90 11.79
C ILE A 2 -27.93 -7.56 10.45
N ALA A 3 -28.58 -7.85 9.31
CA ALA A 3 -28.05 -7.46 7.99
C ALA A 3 -27.95 -5.92 7.82
N GLN A 4 -28.87 -5.18 8.43
CA GLN A 4 -28.79 -3.71 8.44
C GLN A 4 -27.64 -3.19 9.29
N CYS A 5 -27.34 -3.83 10.44
CA CYS A 5 -26.17 -3.48 11.26
C CYS A 5 -24.87 -3.66 10.46
N LEU A 6 -24.73 -4.77 9.72
CA LEU A 6 -23.52 -4.99 8.90
C LEU A 6 -23.37 -3.97 7.78
N VAL A 7 -24.45 -3.66 7.05
CA VAL A 7 -24.45 -2.63 6.02
C VAL A 7 -24.13 -1.25 6.62
N GLY A 8 -24.70 -0.94 7.80
CA GLY A 8 -24.36 0.26 8.54
C GLY A 8 -22.88 0.33 8.92
N SER A 9 -22.33 -0.77 9.41
CA SER A 9 -20.91 -0.88 9.79
C SER A 9 -19.99 -0.71 8.58
N GLU A 10 -20.32 -1.33 7.44
CA GLU A 10 -19.57 -1.15 6.19
C GLU A 10 -19.55 0.32 5.77
N MET A 11 -20.71 0.98 5.78
CA MET A 11 -20.81 2.40 5.45
C MET A 11 -19.97 3.27 6.39
N CYS A 12 -20.02 3.03 7.70
CA CYS A 12 -19.22 3.75 8.68
C CYS A 12 -17.72 3.61 8.41
N ILE A 13 -17.24 2.40 8.14
CA ILE A 13 -15.84 2.13 7.85
C ILE A 13 -15.41 2.79 6.53
N ARG A 14 -16.25 2.72 5.49
CA ARG A 14 -15.97 3.32 4.18
C ARG A 14 -15.96 4.83 4.23
N ASP A 15 -16.89 5.44 4.95
CA ASP A 15 -17.08 6.89 5.00
C ASP A 15 -16.15 7.55 6.03
N SER A 16 -15.56 6.77 6.93
CA SER A 16 -14.56 7.19 7.90
C SER A 16 -13.20 6.54 7.62
N PRO A 17 -12.47 6.98 6.60
CA PRO A 17 -11.18 6.38 6.27
C PRO A 17 -10.17 6.65 7.38
N PHE A 18 -9.23 5.71 7.57
CA PHE A 18 -8.10 5.90 8.46
C PHE A 18 -7.38 7.21 8.18
N LYS A 19 -6.77 7.79 9.21
CA LYS A 19 -5.99 9.02 9.10
C LYS A 19 -4.85 8.84 8.10
N ALA A 20 -4.59 9.88 7.30
CA ALA A 20 -3.42 9.88 6.42
C ALA A 20 -2.13 10.12 7.21
N HIS A 21 -1.10 9.35 6.88
CA HIS A 21 0.27 9.47 7.37
C HIS A 21 1.18 9.78 6.18
N ILE A 22 1.62 11.03 6.08
CA ILE A 22 2.51 11.48 5.01
C ILE A 22 3.90 11.68 5.63
N ASP A 23 4.51 10.58 5.99
CA ASP A 23 5.81 10.46 6.63
C ASP A 23 6.61 9.32 6.01
N GLY A 24 7.80 9.05 6.53
CA GLY A 24 8.66 7.95 6.10
C GLY A 24 8.83 7.87 4.58
N PRO A 25 8.63 6.67 3.96
CA PRO A 25 8.83 6.48 2.52
C PRO A 25 7.92 7.33 1.65
N ALA A 26 6.68 7.60 2.08
CA ALA A 26 5.75 8.43 1.33
C ALA A 26 6.24 9.88 1.24
N ALA A 27 6.71 10.46 2.35
CA ALA A 27 7.28 11.80 2.37
C ALA A 27 8.54 11.90 1.51
N GLN A 28 9.45 10.91 1.60
CA GLN A 28 10.66 10.85 0.79
C GLN A 28 10.36 10.74 -0.71
N MET A 29 9.33 9.97 -1.07
CA MET A 29 8.86 9.87 -2.45
C MET A 29 8.37 11.23 -2.97
N PHE A 30 7.52 11.92 -2.21
CA PHE A 30 7.00 13.23 -2.61
C PHE A 30 8.11 14.28 -2.71
N ASP A 31 9.09 14.28 -1.79
CA ASP A 31 10.27 15.16 -1.88
C ASP A 31 11.07 14.88 -3.16
N THR A 32 11.35 13.61 -3.44
CA THR A 32 12.08 13.22 -4.65
C THR A 32 11.33 13.64 -5.92
N LEU A 33 10.04 13.28 -6.03
CA LEU A 33 9.22 13.66 -7.19
C LEU A 33 9.07 15.18 -7.32
N GLY A 34 9.00 15.89 -6.20
CA GLY A 34 8.94 17.34 -6.15
C GLY A 34 10.10 17.98 -6.86
N ARG A 35 11.31 17.45 -6.70
CA ARG A 35 12.54 17.99 -7.32
C ARG A 35 12.50 17.96 -8.86
N TYR A 36 11.78 16.99 -9.44
CA TYR A 36 11.64 16.80 -10.88
C TYR A 36 10.31 17.33 -11.43
N SER A 37 9.46 17.88 -10.57
CA SER A 37 8.13 18.38 -10.94
C SER A 37 8.16 19.82 -11.45
N THR A 38 7.04 20.26 -12.04
CA THR A 38 6.83 21.66 -12.41
C THR A 38 6.85 22.57 -11.17
N PRO A 39 7.11 23.89 -11.30
CA PRO A 39 7.25 24.79 -10.16
C PRO A 39 6.10 24.75 -9.15
N LEU A 40 4.85 24.61 -9.63
CA LEU A 40 3.68 24.53 -8.76
C LEU A 40 3.71 23.28 -7.86
N TYR A 41 3.92 22.10 -8.45
CA TYR A 41 4.01 20.85 -7.69
C TYR A 41 5.25 20.81 -6.81
N ARG A 42 6.35 21.43 -7.24
CA ARG A 42 7.56 21.57 -6.41
C ARG A 42 7.28 22.33 -5.12
N VAL A 43 6.52 23.44 -5.18
CA VAL A 43 6.12 24.18 -3.98
C VAL A 43 5.24 23.34 -3.07
N ILE A 44 4.27 22.60 -3.62
CA ILE A 44 3.37 21.75 -2.83
C ILE A 44 4.16 20.63 -2.13
N PHE A 45 4.99 19.89 -2.87
CA PHE A 45 5.73 18.74 -2.32
C PHE A 45 6.86 19.18 -1.36
N ALA A 46 7.47 20.32 -1.55
CA ALA A 46 8.46 20.87 -0.62
C ALA A 46 7.82 21.36 0.71
N ASN A 47 6.52 21.57 0.74
CA ASN A 47 5.81 22.11 1.92
C ASN A 47 4.66 21.19 2.35
N MET A 48 4.90 19.88 2.41
CA MET A 48 3.90 18.88 2.78
C MET A 48 3.29 19.11 4.15
N TRP A 49 4.01 19.73 5.08
CA TRP A 49 3.50 20.14 6.38
C TRP A 49 2.29 21.10 6.28
N CYS A 50 2.24 21.90 5.20
CA CYS A 50 1.15 22.84 4.93
C CYS A 50 0.13 22.27 3.94
N PHE A 51 0.59 21.56 2.92
CA PHE A 51 -0.23 21.07 1.79
C PHE A 51 -0.59 19.59 1.87
N GLY A 52 -0.21 18.86 2.93
CA GLY A 52 -0.51 17.44 3.08
C GLY A 52 -2.00 17.11 3.00
N TRP A 53 -2.87 18.04 3.42
CA TRP A 53 -4.31 17.89 3.29
C TRP A 53 -4.79 17.79 1.82
N ILE A 54 -4.06 18.39 0.87
CA ILE A 54 -4.36 18.27 -0.57
C ILE A 54 -4.11 16.82 -1.02
N ILE A 55 -3.01 16.23 -0.58
CA ILE A 55 -2.68 14.83 -0.89
C ILE A 55 -3.69 13.88 -0.24
N ASP A 56 -4.09 14.15 0.99
CA ASP A 56 -5.16 13.41 1.67
C ASP A 56 -6.48 13.47 0.87
N LEU A 57 -6.89 14.66 0.46
CA LEU A 57 -8.11 14.85 -0.34
C LEU A 57 -8.04 14.15 -1.70
N LEU A 58 -6.90 14.29 -2.39
CA LEU A 58 -6.67 13.62 -3.67
C LEU A 58 -6.66 12.10 -3.51
N GLY A 59 -6.01 11.56 -2.47
CA GLY A 59 -6.01 10.14 -2.15
C GLY A 59 -7.42 9.60 -1.91
N LYS A 60 -8.23 10.30 -1.13
CA LYS A 60 -9.65 9.95 -0.89
C LYS A 60 -10.48 9.97 -2.18
N LYS A 61 -10.26 10.97 -3.03
CA LYS A 61 -11.02 11.14 -4.27
C LYS A 61 -10.61 10.15 -5.36
N SER A 62 -9.31 9.90 -5.53
CA SER A 62 -8.80 8.98 -6.54
C SER A 62 -8.91 7.51 -6.12
N GLY A 63 -8.93 7.24 -4.80
CA GLY A 63 -8.91 5.86 -4.28
C GLY A 63 -7.64 5.10 -4.64
N GLY A 64 -7.73 3.77 -4.66
CA GLY A 64 -6.68 2.88 -5.15
C GLY A 64 -5.30 3.06 -4.51
N GLU A 65 -4.27 2.99 -5.34
CA GLU A 65 -2.87 2.99 -4.93
C GLU A 65 -2.47 4.28 -4.18
N MET A 66 -2.92 5.45 -4.65
CA MET A 66 -2.62 6.74 -4.01
C MET A 66 -3.17 6.81 -2.58
N ASN A 67 -4.37 6.27 -2.36
CA ASN A 67 -4.96 6.20 -1.03
C ASN A 67 -4.18 5.24 -0.12
N ALA A 68 -3.76 4.08 -0.64
CA ALA A 68 -2.99 3.08 0.08
C ALA A 68 -1.56 3.53 0.45
N LEU A 69 -0.97 4.46 -0.30
CA LEU A 69 0.35 5.05 0.00
C LEU A 69 0.37 5.86 1.30
N VAL A 70 -0.75 6.45 1.67
CA VAL A 70 -0.78 7.42 2.78
C VAL A 70 -1.61 6.96 3.98
N ARG A 71 -2.31 5.82 3.90
CA ARG A 71 -3.12 5.33 5.04
C ARG A 71 -3.36 3.84 5.01
N THR A 72 -3.77 3.31 6.14
CA THR A 72 -4.35 1.97 6.25
C THR A 72 -5.64 1.90 5.42
N THR A 73 -5.80 0.83 4.65
CA THR A 73 -6.98 0.61 3.81
C THR A 73 -7.73 -0.64 4.21
N VAL A 74 -9.05 -0.62 4.03
CA VAL A 74 -9.97 -1.73 4.33
C VAL A 74 -10.70 -2.12 3.06
N ALA A 75 -10.74 -3.41 2.76
CA ALA A 75 -11.51 -3.98 1.68
C ALA A 75 -12.43 -5.07 2.22
N PHE A 76 -13.73 -4.95 1.98
CA PHE A 76 -14.72 -5.98 2.33
C PHE A 76 -14.66 -7.08 1.30
N THR A 77 -14.29 -8.29 1.73
CA THR A 77 -13.97 -9.38 0.81
C THR A 77 -14.99 -10.52 0.84
N GLN A 78 -15.66 -10.72 1.97
CA GLN A 78 -16.66 -11.76 2.12
C GLN A 78 -17.82 -11.26 2.97
N MET A 79 -19.02 -11.76 2.68
CA MET A 79 -20.22 -11.51 3.47
C MET A 79 -21.04 -12.80 3.50
N GLU A 80 -21.44 -13.23 4.69
CA GLU A 80 -22.25 -14.41 4.92
C GLU A 80 -23.50 -14.03 5.71
N GLY A 81 -24.60 -14.70 5.40
CA GLY A 81 -25.90 -14.50 6.06
C GLY A 81 -26.81 -15.71 5.88
N SER A 82 -28.08 -15.47 5.55
CA SER A 82 -29.03 -16.57 5.36
C SER A 82 -28.72 -17.42 4.12
N SER A 83 -28.81 -18.74 4.26
CA SER A 83 -28.75 -19.69 3.15
C SER A 83 -30.08 -19.79 2.37
N ALA A 84 -31.17 -19.25 2.93
CA ALA A 84 -32.51 -19.31 2.35
C ALA A 84 -33.06 -17.91 2.06
N ARG A 85 -33.74 -17.75 0.91
CA ARG A 85 -34.20 -16.42 0.41
C ARG A 85 -35.31 -15.79 1.26
N ASN A 86 -36.03 -16.58 2.03
CA ASN A 86 -37.19 -16.19 2.84
C ASN A 86 -36.93 -16.25 4.34
N VAL A 87 -35.67 -16.34 4.75
CA VAL A 87 -35.28 -16.44 6.17
C VAL A 87 -34.32 -15.29 6.48
N ILE A 88 -34.65 -14.54 7.53
CA ILE A 88 -33.72 -13.55 8.10
C ILE A 88 -32.69 -14.31 8.96
N PRO A 89 -31.40 -14.16 8.71
CA PRO A 89 -30.38 -14.87 9.46
C PRO A 89 -30.34 -14.37 10.92
N PRO A 90 -30.14 -15.28 11.89
CA PRO A 90 -29.92 -14.86 13.27
C PRO A 90 -28.56 -14.21 13.49
N GLU A 91 -27.61 -14.51 12.61
CA GLU A 91 -26.25 -14.00 12.62
C GLU A 91 -25.81 -13.71 11.18
N ALA A 92 -25.03 -12.66 11.00
CA ALA A 92 -24.38 -12.36 9.73
C ALA A 92 -22.91 -12.02 9.96
N LYS A 93 -22.04 -12.41 9.02
CA LYS A 93 -20.59 -12.23 9.12
C LYS A 93 -20.08 -11.42 7.92
N MET A 94 -19.14 -10.55 8.20
CA MET A 94 -18.43 -9.79 7.17
C MET A 94 -16.93 -9.92 7.43
N VAL A 95 -16.19 -10.32 6.40
CA VAL A 95 -14.72 -10.39 6.47
C VAL A 95 -14.12 -9.23 5.69
N SER A 96 -13.19 -8.56 6.35
CA SER A 96 -12.45 -7.43 5.76
C SER A 96 -10.97 -7.78 5.69
N ASN A 97 -10.34 -7.48 4.55
CA ASN A 97 -8.90 -7.48 4.41
C ASN A 97 -8.38 -6.07 4.69
N ILE A 98 -7.44 -5.95 5.63
CA ILE A 98 -6.86 -4.67 6.04
C ILE A 98 -5.39 -4.65 5.64
N ARG A 99 -4.97 -3.58 4.96
CA ARG A 99 -3.56 -3.31 4.66
C ARG A 99 -3.09 -2.16 5.51
N LEU A 100 -2.23 -2.48 6.48
CA LEU A 100 -1.73 -1.53 7.45
C LEU A 100 -0.69 -0.60 6.83
N ASN A 101 -0.84 0.69 7.09
CA ASN A 101 0.24 1.67 6.89
C ASN A 101 1.33 1.42 7.95
N PRO A 102 2.62 1.65 7.67
CA PRO A 102 3.70 1.49 8.65
C PRO A 102 3.54 2.29 9.96
N ALA A 103 2.73 3.34 9.96
CA ALA A 103 2.44 4.14 11.15
C ALA A 103 1.33 3.54 12.05
N ASP A 104 0.61 2.53 11.57
CA ASP A 104 -0.43 1.84 12.31
C ASP A 104 0.04 0.46 12.78
N SER A 105 -0.70 -0.14 13.72
CA SER A 105 -0.54 -1.52 14.15
C SER A 105 -1.84 -2.29 14.01
N ALA A 106 -1.80 -3.61 14.09
CA ALA A 106 -3.00 -4.45 14.08
C ALA A 106 -3.95 -4.05 15.23
N ALA A 107 -3.39 -3.79 16.42
CA ALA A 107 -4.17 -3.36 17.57
C ALA A 107 -4.82 -1.98 17.39
N SER A 108 -4.09 -1.00 16.84
CA SER A 108 -4.63 0.33 16.56
C SER A 108 -5.73 0.30 15.50
N ALA A 109 -5.57 -0.56 14.50
CA ALA A 109 -6.55 -0.73 13.43
C ALA A 109 -7.85 -1.35 13.98
N LEU A 110 -7.75 -2.37 14.83
CA LEU A 110 -8.91 -2.98 15.48
C LEU A 110 -9.67 -1.97 16.33
N ALA A 111 -8.96 -1.27 17.21
CA ALA A 111 -9.57 -0.22 18.06
C ALA A 111 -10.22 0.90 17.24
N TYR A 112 -9.63 1.25 16.10
CA TYR A 112 -10.23 2.23 15.19
C TYR A 112 -11.54 1.73 14.59
N LEU A 113 -11.61 0.47 14.17
CA LEU A 113 -12.82 -0.13 13.61
C LEU A 113 -13.94 -0.21 14.67
N GLU A 114 -13.62 -0.70 15.87
CA GLU A 114 -14.56 -0.75 17.00
C GLU A 114 -15.15 0.63 17.29
N LYS A 115 -14.30 1.64 17.39
CA LYS A 115 -14.71 3.04 17.61
C LYS A 115 -15.57 3.59 16.46
N THR A 116 -15.26 3.22 15.23
CA THR A 116 -15.94 3.73 14.03
C THR A 116 -17.31 3.10 13.86
N VAL A 117 -17.42 1.80 14.09
CA VAL A 117 -18.67 1.06 14.04
C VAL A 117 -19.57 1.47 15.22
N ASN A 118 -19.01 1.56 16.41
CA ASN A 118 -19.68 2.01 17.65
C ASN A 118 -21.07 1.40 17.85
N ASP A 119 -21.20 0.10 17.56
CA ASP A 119 -22.43 -0.66 17.71
C ASP A 119 -22.16 -1.90 18.58
N PRO A 120 -22.76 -2.00 19.79
CA PRO A 120 -22.54 -3.12 20.70
C PRO A 120 -23.08 -4.46 20.19
N ALA A 121 -23.92 -4.46 19.14
CA ALA A 121 -24.40 -5.67 18.50
C ALA A 121 -23.38 -6.25 17.49
N VAL A 122 -22.31 -5.54 17.19
CA VAL A 122 -21.27 -5.95 16.24
C VAL A 122 -20.02 -6.33 17.01
N GLU A 123 -19.66 -7.59 16.98
CA GLU A 123 -18.38 -8.09 17.49
C GLU A 123 -17.34 -8.00 16.38
N ILE A 124 -16.20 -7.37 16.65
CA ILE A 124 -15.10 -7.21 15.71
C ILE A 124 -13.90 -8.00 16.25
N THR A 125 -13.45 -8.98 15.49
CA THR A 125 -12.32 -9.85 15.87
C THR A 125 -11.28 -9.93 14.77
N SER A 126 -10.02 -10.12 15.12
CA SER A 126 -8.96 -10.40 14.17
C SER A 126 -8.83 -11.90 13.95
N LEU A 127 -8.98 -12.35 12.71
CA LEU A 127 -8.78 -13.76 12.34
C LEU A 127 -7.30 -14.08 12.22
N GLU A 128 -6.56 -13.22 11.54
CA GLU A 128 -5.11 -13.32 11.33
C GLU A 128 -4.55 -11.92 11.19
N SER A 129 -3.44 -11.64 11.85
CA SER A 129 -2.81 -10.32 11.77
C SER A 129 -1.30 -10.42 11.68
N PHE A 130 -0.73 -9.54 10.85
CA PHE A 130 0.70 -9.33 10.73
C PHE A 130 0.98 -7.85 10.93
N GLU A 131 1.97 -7.53 11.77
CA GLU A 131 2.43 -6.17 11.92
C GLU A 131 3.13 -5.68 10.63
N PRO A 132 3.08 -4.38 10.33
CA PRO A 132 3.81 -3.82 9.22
C PRO A 132 5.29 -4.16 9.30
N SER A 133 5.91 -4.38 8.14
CA SER A 133 7.37 -4.57 8.11
C SER A 133 8.08 -3.26 8.44
N PRO A 134 9.24 -3.32 9.12
CA PRO A 134 10.06 -2.15 9.33
C PRO A 134 10.38 -1.43 8.02
N VAL A 135 10.45 -0.10 8.08
CA VAL A 135 10.87 0.71 6.94
C VAL A 135 12.37 0.62 6.81
N SER A 136 12.85 0.20 5.64
CA SER A 136 14.28 0.14 5.35
C SER A 136 14.87 1.52 5.14
N GLU A 137 16.08 1.73 5.65
CA GLU A 137 16.80 2.99 5.50
C GLU A 137 17.20 3.25 4.06
N THR A 138 17.22 4.53 3.68
CA THR A 138 17.74 5.04 2.42
C THR A 138 19.01 5.85 2.67
N GLY A 139 19.87 6.00 1.65
CA GLY A 139 21.14 6.72 1.80
C GLY A 139 22.24 5.92 2.49
N CYS A 140 22.08 4.60 2.67
CA CYS A 140 23.11 3.68 3.11
C CYS A 140 23.74 2.94 1.91
N ASP A 141 24.86 2.24 2.14
CA ASP A 141 25.57 1.50 1.07
C ASP A 141 24.67 0.52 0.31
N ALA A 142 23.80 -0.19 1.03
CA ALA A 142 22.86 -1.12 0.41
C ALA A 142 21.85 -0.42 -0.52
N TRP A 143 21.35 0.77 -0.12
CA TRP A 143 20.51 1.60 -0.96
C TRP A 143 21.24 2.10 -2.20
N GLU A 144 22.46 2.62 -2.02
CA GLU A 144 23.25 3.17 -3.13
C GLU A 144 23.57 2.10 -4.19
N LYS A 145 23.84 0.87 -3.79
CA LYS A 145 24.03 -0.25 -4.72
C LYS A 145 22.78 -0.51 -5.56
N VAL A 146 21.60 -0.56 -4.93
CA VAL A 146 20.33 -0.75 -5.66
C VAL A 146 20.06 0.45 -6.58
N ALA A 147 20.21 1.67 -6.08
CA ALA A 147 20.01 2.90 -6.83
C ALA A 147 20.93 2.99 -8.06
N ALA A 148 22.21 2.67 -7.89
CA ALA A 148 23.18 2.62 -8.99
C ALA A 148 22.83 1.55 -10.03
N ALA A 149 22.42 0.37 -9.59
CA ALA A 149 21.99 -0.70 -10.50
C ALA A 149 20.75 -0.27 -11.33
N VAL A 150 19.77 0.41 -10.70
CA VAL A 150 18.60 0.97 -11.39
C VAL A 150 19.02 2.03 -12.40
N ALA A 151 19.78 3.05 -11.99
CA ALA A 151 20.21 4.15 -12.84
C ALA A 151 21.03 3.68 -14.06
N ASN A 152 21.85 2.65 -13.88
CA ASN A 152 22.67 2.07 -14.95
C ASN A 152 21.86 1.15 -15.89
N THR A 153 20.75 0.58 -15.44
CA THR A 153 19.89 -0.28 -16.26
C THR A 153 18.86 0.52 -17.03
N TRP A 154 18.33 1.57 -16.40
CA TRP A 154 17.34 2.49 -16.99
C TRP A 154 17.86 3.92 -16.92
N PRO A 155 18.73 4.35 -17.84
CA PRO A 155 19.26 5.72 -17.85
C PRO A 155 18.16 6.77 -17.93
N GLY A 156 18.25 7.79 -17.08
CA GLY A 156 17.24 8.85 -16.98
C GLY A 156 16.04 8.54 -16.09
N CYS A 157 15.99 7.35 -15.48
CA CYS A 157 14.98 7.01 -14.50
C CYS A 157 15.21 7.77 -13.18
N ILE A 158 14.14 8.26 -12.57
CA ILE A 158 14.20 8.87 -11.24
C ILE A 158 14.15 7.74 -10.22
N VAL A 159 15.21 7.59 -9.44
CA VAL A 159 15.25 6.65 -8.32
C VAL A 159 14.67 7.31 -7.09
N SER A 160 13.64 6.70 -6.51
CA SER A 160 12.93 7.23 -5.35
C SER A 160 12.56 6.11 -4.39
N PRO A 161 12.57 6.35 -3.07
CA PRO A 161 11.87 5.48 -2.14
C PRO A 161 10.39 5.41 -2.50
N TYR A 162 9.78 4.27 -2.20
CA TYR A 162 8.37 4.03 -2.45
C TYR A 162 7.82 3.09 -1.37
N LEU A 163 6.60 3.35 -0.92
CA LEU A 163 5.91 2.43 -0.02
C LEU A 163 5.25 1.32 -0.83
N MET A 164 5.74 0.09 -0.71
CA MET A 164 5.14 -1.07 -1.36
C MET A 164 3.75 -1.34 -0.77
N VAL A 165 2.73 -1.14 -1.56
CA VAL A 165 1.32 -1.36 -1.17
C VAL A 165 0.82 -2.79 -1.42
N GLN A 166 1.68 -3.66 -1.95
CA GLN A 166 1.40 -5.07 -2.23
C GLN A 166 2.12 -5.97 -1.22
N CYS A 167 1.57 -7.19 -1.01
CA CYS A 167 2.24 -8.20 -0.21
C CYS A 167 3.43 -8.80 -0.97
N SER A 168 4.46 -9.18 -0.22
CA SER A 168 5.67 -9.82 -0.75
C SER A 168 6.26 -10.75 0.31
N ASP A 169 6.92 -11.82 -0.11
CA ASP A 169 7.65 -12.75 0.75
C ASP A 169 8.84 -12.09 1.45
N SER A 170 9.21 -10.88 1.03
CA SER A 170 10.22 -10.06 1.72
C SER A 170 9.90 -9.83 3.21
N ARG A 171 8.63 -9.97 3.64
CA ARG A 171 8.22 -9.92 5.05
C ARG A 171 8.95 -10.94 5.92
N HIS A 172 9.36 -12.09 5.37
CA HIS A 172 10.07 -13.13 6.09
C HIS A 172 11.56 -12.81 6.34
N TYR A 173 12.09 -11.77 5.69
CA TYR A 173 13.49 -11.33 5.84
C TYR A 173 13.64 -10.16 6.82
N ARG A 174 12.55 -9.63 7.35
CA ARG A 174 12.57 -8.44 8.22
C ARG A 174 13.39 -8.62 9.50
N ASP A 175 13.45 -9.84 10.02
CA ASP A 175 14.17 -10.17 11.23
C ASP A 175 15.65 -10.55 10.97
N LEU A 176 16.02 -10.65 9.68
CA LEU A 176 17.37 -10.99 9.23
C LEU A 176 18.17 -9.77 8.78
N SER A 177 17.50 -8.71 8.33
CA SER A 177 18.16 -7.50 7.81
C SER A 177 17.29 -6.27 7.98
N ASN A 178 17.93 -5.13 8.31
CA ASN A 178 17.30 -3.82 8.32
C ASN A 178 17.19 -3.19 6.90
N HIS A 179 17.76 -3.84 5.88
CA HIS A 179 17.82 -3.33 4.50
C HIS A 179 17.09 -4.30 3.56
N VAL A 180 15.77 -4.35 3.67
CA VAL A 180 14.91 -5.20 2.84
C VAL A 180 14.17 -4.32 1.83
N TYR A 181 14.76 -4.13 0.65
CA TYR A 181 14.16 -3.34 -0.44
C TYR A 181 13.26 -4.21 -1.31
N ARG A 182 12.01 -3.78 -1.44
CA ARG A 182 11.00 -4.44 -2.26
C ARG A 182 11.02 -3.81 -3.64
N PHE A 183 11.88 -4.32 -4.50
CA PHE A 183 12.04 -3.84 -5.85
C PHE A 183 11.81 -4.96 -6.85
N SER A 184 10.96 -4.69 -7.85
CA SER A 184 10.75 -5.56 -9.00
C SER A 184 11.40 -4.93 -10.21
N ALA A 185 12.40 -5.59 -10.79
CA ALA A 185 13.17 -5.07 -11.92
C ALA A 185 12.36 -5.18 -13.24
N MET A 186 11.15 -4.62 -13.24
CA MET A 186 10.23 -4.71 -14.37
C MET A 186 9.70 -3.33 -14.76
N ASP A 187 9.98 -2.96 -15.99
CA ASP A 187 9.44 -1.77 -16.65
C ASP A 187 8.09 -2.13 -17.29
N LEU A 188 7.04 -2.08 -16.49
CA LEU A 188 5.69 -2.41 -16.92
C LEU A 188 4.90 -1.16 -17.32
N THR A 189 4.24 -1.22 -18.47
CA THR A 189 3.25 -0.21 -18.87
C THR A 189 1.99 -0.31 -18.01
N ALA A 190 1.12 0.72 -18.06
CA ALA A 190 -0.15 0.69 -17.34
C ALA A 190 -1.06 -0.47 -17.83
N GLU A 191 -1.01 -0.81 -19.13
CA GLU A 191 -1.74 -1.94 -19.70
C GLU A 191 -1.23 -3.26 -19.13
N GLU A 192 0.09 -3.49 -19.14
CA GLU A 192 0.68 -4.72 -18.59
C GLU A 192 0.38 -4.87 -17.09
N ARG A 193 0.46 -3.78 -16.31
CA ARG A 193 0.08 -3.80 -14.90
C ARG A 193 -1.38 -4.17 -14.65
N SER A 194 -2.28 -3.78 -15.54
CA SER A 194 -3.71 -4.10 -15.42
C SER A 194 -4.03 -5.57 -15.68
N THR A 195 -3.11 -6.34 -16.29
CA THR A 195 -3.27 -7.78 -16.55
C THR A 195 -2.77 -8.66 -15.40
N ILE A 196 -2.09 -8.10 -14.41
CA ILE A 196 -1.59 -8.86 -13.25
C ILE A 196 -2.75 -9.55 -12.53
N HIS A 197 -2.63 -10.85 -12.31
CA HIS A 197 -3.67 -11.74 -11.80
C HIS A 197 -4.92 -11.86 -12.68
N GLY A 198 -4.86 -11.37 -13.92
CA GLY A 198 -5.95 -11.42 -14.88
C GLY A 198 -5.70 -12.41 -16.03
N ASN A 199 -6.65 -12.44 -16.96
CA ASN A 199 -6.48 -13.18 -18.20
C ASN A 199 -5.44 -12.49 -19.10
N ASN A 200 -4.63 -13.30 -19.81
CA ASN A 200 -3.54 -12.82 -20.70
C ASN A 200 -2.45 -12.00 -20.00
N GLU A 201 -2.16 -12.27 -18.75
CA GLU A 201 -1.00 -11.71 -18.06
C GLU A 201 0.26 -12.01 -18.86
N ARG A 202 1.01 -10.97 -19.16
CA ARG A 202 2.19 -11.05 -20.04
C ARG A 202 3.22 -9.99 -19.70
N ILE A 203 4.46 -10.27 -20.04
CA ILE A 203 5.59 -9.34 -19.95
C ILE A 203 6.34 -9.31 -21.28
N ARG A 204 6.84 -8.15 -21.69
CA ARG A 204 7.68 -8.02 -22.88
C ARG A 204 9.04 -8.71 -22.67
N LEU A 205 9.57 -9.33 -23.69
CA LEU A 205 10.91 -9.97 -23.65
C LEU A 205 12.02 -8.96 -23.31
N GLU A 206 11.90 -7.72 -23.78
CA GLU A 206 12.84 -6.63 -23.45
C GLU A 206 12.84 -6.32 -21.95
N THR A 207 11.67 -6.28 -21.32
CA THR A 207 11.54 -6.10 -19.88
C THR A 207 12.20 -7.23 -19.10
N ALA A 208 11.99 -8.48 -19.53
CA ALA A 208 12.65 -9.64 -18.94
C ALA A 208 14.17 -9.58 -19.09
N ALA A 209 14.69 -9.19 -20.28
CA ALA A 209 16.12 -9.04 -20.52
C ALA A 209 16.75 -7.95 -19.64
N LYS A 210 16.07 -6.80 -19.49
CA LYS A 210 16.49 -5.72 -18.59
C LYS A 210 16.47 -6.12 -17.11
N ALA A 211 15.51 -6.94 -16.71
CA ALA A 211 15.49 -7.49 -15.36
C ALA A 211 16.74 -8.32 -15.07
N VAL A 212 17.14 -9.20 -16.00
CA VAL A 212 18.37 -9.98 -15.88
C VAL A 212 19.60 -9.06 -15.82
N GLU A 213 19.68 -8.03 -16.68
CA GLU A 213 20.77 -7.06 -16.68
C GLU A 213 20.87 -6.33 -15.33
N PHE A 214 19.75 -5.89 -14.76
CA PHE A 214 19.71 -5.27 -13.45
C PHE A 214 20.29 -6.16 -12.35
N TYR A 215 19.83 -7.41 -12.27
CA TYR A 215 20.32 -8.34 -11.24
C TYR A 215 21.80 -8.68 -11.42
N ILE A 216 22.31 -8.80 -12.65
CA ILE A 216 23.76 -8.98 -12.92
C ILE A 216 24.53 -7.76 -12.40
N ARG A 217 24.05 -6.54 -12.67
CA ARG A 217 24.69 -5.30 -12.20
C ARG A 217 24.67 -5.19 -10.69
N LEU A 218 23.56 -5.55 -10.05
CA LEU A 218 23.44 -5.53 -8.59
C LEU A 218 24.38 -6.54 -7.94
N MET A 219 24.38 -7.79 -8.39
CA MET A 219 25.25 -8.85 -7.84
C MET A 219 26.75 -8.54 -7.99
N ARG A 220 27.15 -7.81 -9.02
CA ARG A 220 28.54 -7.38 -9.20
C ARG A 220 29.00 -6.30 -8.21
N GLN A 221 28.09 -5.69 -7.47
CA GLN A 221 28.37 -4.68 -6.45
C GLN A 221 28.37 -5.28 -5.02
N CYS A 222 27.93 -6.52 -4.87
CA CYS A 222 27.94 -7.27 -3.63
C CYS A 222 29.21 -8.11 -3.51
#